data_418f1ee0902cbaf02f2e60bbb7c7a6dc
#
_entry.id   418f1ee0902cbaf02f2e60bbb7c7a6dc
#
_cell.length_a   1.000
_cell.length_b   1.000
_cell.length_c   1.000
_cell.angle_alpha   90.00
_cell.angle_beta   90.00
_cell.angle_gamma   90.00
#
_symmetry.space_group_name_H-M   'P 1'
#
loop_
_entity.id
_entity.type
_entity.pdbx_description
1 polymer ?
#
loop_
_entity_poly.entity_id
_entity_poly.type
_entity_poly.pdbx_seq_one_letter_code
_entity_poly.pdbx_strand_id
1 'polypeptide(L)'
;MKREKYLSILLVMCILSYFMMINMSITADAEDLANYQAKTEVLRRDGFIYDLLNSYLKEKELIEYTHRLTNLDYDDCEFILNECKINNIDPFIVLGVIKRESDFNPNAQGAAGERGLGQLMENTARPVAENLGYVYDPDKLFDSRYNLKLTITQIAYLINLYDNDLHMALTAYNRGQQGLIEYMEKSENNSSAVSDYSAKVMQFANEYKENFH
;
A
#
# COMPACT_ATOMS: atom_id res chain seq x y z
N MET A 1 4.72 15.37 7.23
CA MET A 1 3.28 15.33 6.98
C MET A 1 2.69 16.64 6.43
N LYS A 2 2.65 17.76 7.19
CA LYS A 2 2.13 19.05 6.64
C LYS A 2 2.92 19.55 5.42
N ARG A 3 4.24 19.40 5.40
CA ARG A 3 5.13 19.90 4.35
C ARG A 3 4.96 19.17 3.01
N GLU A 4 4.68 17.88 3.01
CA GLU A 4 4.43 17.09 1.79
C GLU A 4 3.04 17.35 1.20
N LYS A 5 2.01 17.52 2.06
CA LYS A 5 0.69 17.98 1.60
C LYS A 5 0.77 19.37 0.92
N TYR A 6 1.62 20.27 1.42
CA TYR A 6 1.83 21.57 0.77
C TYR A 6 2.60 21.44 -0.55
N LEU A 7 3.55 20.50 -0.65
CA LEU A 7 4.31 20.28 -1.89
C LEU A 7 3.42 19.69 -2.99
N SER A 8 2.57 18.71 -2.66
CA SER A 8 1.63 18.13 -3.63
C SER A 8 0.55 19.13 -4.05
N ILE A 9 0.03 19.94 -3.13
CA ILE A 9 -0.92 21.03 -3.46
C ILE A 9 -0.23 22.08 -4.34
N LEU A 10 1.02 22.44 -4.03
CA LEU A 10 1.79 23.39 -4.85
C LEU A 10 2.04 22.87 -6.26
N LEU A 11 2.38 21.58 -6.38
CA LEU A 11 2.59 20.93 -7.68
C LEU A 11 1.29 20.90 -8.51
N VAL A 12 0.17 20.53 -7.89
CA VAL A 12 -1.16 20.55 -8.53
C VAL A 12 -1.57 21.96 -8.91
N MET A 13 -1.33 22.95 -8.04
CA MET A 13 -1.59 24.37 -8.34
C MET A 13 -0.69 24.89 -9.48
N CYS A 14 0.57 24.49 -9.54
CA CYS A 14 1.47 24.82 -10.66
C CYS A 14 0.99 24.17 -11.96
N ILE A 15 0.55 22.92 -11.92
CA ILE A 15 -0.01 22.22 -13.10
C ILE A 15 -1.32 22.89 -13.52
N LEU A 16 -2.22 23.20 -12.59
CA LEU A 16 -3.48 23.86 -12.87
C LEU A 16 -3.28 25.32 -13.34
N SER A 17 -2.33 26.06 -12.76
CA SER A 17 -2.00 27.42 -13.23
C SER A 17 -1.35 27.40 -14.61
N TYR A 18 -0.53 26.38 -14.90
CA TYR A 18 0.02 26.15 -16.24
C TYR A 18 -1.09 25.81 -17.25
N PHE A 19 -2.04 24.96 -16.90
CA PHE A 19 -3.23 24.68 -17.71
C PHE A 19 -4.14 25.89 -17.87
N MET A 20 -4.28 26.72 -16.82
CA MET A 20 -5.06 27.96 -16.87
C MET A 20 -4.40 29.02 -17.77
N MET A 21 -3.09 29.19 -17.71
CA MET A 21 -2.34 30.06 -18.62
C MET A 21 -2.45 29.57 -20.07
N ILE A 22 -2.43 28.26 -20.29
CA ILE A 22 -2.67 27.67 -21.62
C ILE A 22 -4.11 27.96 -22.11
N ASN A 23 -5.12 27.85 -21.24
CA ASN A 23 -6.51 28.13 -21.61
C ASN A 23 -6.80 29.63 -21.84
N MET A 24 -6.12 30.53 -21.14
CA MET A 24 -6.29 31.99 -21.35
C MET A 24 -5.69 32.49 -22.66
N SER A 25 -4.79 31.75 -23.29
CA SER A 25 -4.26 32.09 -24.63
C SER A 25 -5.15 31.62 -25.79
N ILE A 26 -6.25 30.91 -25.54
CA ILE A 26 -7.16 30.35 -26.55
C ILE A 26 -8.09 31.43 -27.20
N THR A 27 -8.07 32.68 -26.73
CA THR A 27 -8.90 33.76 -27.29
C THR A 27 -8.21 34.59 -28.35
N ALA A 28 -7.04 34.23 -28.81
CA ALA A 28 -6.30 34.92 -29.83
C ALA A 28 -6.08 34.02 -31.09
N ASP A 29 -6.00 34.63 -32.22
CA ASP A 29 -5.90 34.21 -33.64
C ASP A 29 -5.42 32.79 -33.98
N ALA A 30 -5.76 32.31 -35.19
CA ALA A 30 -5.43 30.98 -35.73
C ALA A 30 -3.94 30.59 -35.64
N GLU A 31 -3.04 31.56 -35.59
CA GLU A 31 -1.60 31.38 -35.47
C GLU A 31 -1.24 30.94 -34.03
N ASP A 32 -1.96 31.44 -33.01
CA ASP A 32 -1.83 31.02 -31.62
C ASP A 32 -2.37 29.60 -31.37
N LEU A 33 -3.43 29.22 -32.09
CA LEU A 33 -3.98 27.86 -32.06
C LEU A 33 -3.00 26.85 -32.65
N ALA A 34 -2.32 27.18 -33.78
CA ALA A 34 -1.30 26.34 -34.35
C ALA A 34 -0.05 26.20 -33.46
N ASN A 35 0.36 27.29 -32.80
CA ASN A 35 1.42 27.28 -31.82
C ASN A 35 1.02 26.48 -30.55
N TYR A 36 -0.22 26.58 -30.12
CA TYR A 36 -0.76 25.79 -29.00
C TYR A 36 -0.78 24.30 -29.35
N GLN A 37 -1.24 23.93 -30.55
CA GLN A 37 -1.25 22.54 -31.01
C GLN A 37 0.17 21.98 -31.13
N ALA A 38 1.12 22.75 -31.65
CA ALA A 38 2.53 22.37 -31.71
C ALA A 38 3.14 22.22 -30.31
N LYS A 39 2.80 23.11 -29.38
CA LYS A 39 3.28 23.06 -27.98
C LYS A 39 2.65 21.90 -27.18
N THR A 40 1.39 21.57 -27.44
CA THR A 40 0.68 20.42 -26.87
C THR A 40 1.25 19.11 -27.44
N GLU A 41 1.67 19.12 -28.68
CA GLU A 41 2.30 17.97 -29.34
C GLU A 41 3.74 17.74 -28.86
N VAL A 42 4.48 18.81 -28.56
CA VAL A 42 5.79 18.75 -27.88
C VAL A 42 5.64 18.20 -26.46
N LEU A 43 4.64 18.64 -25.70
CA LEU A 43 4.34 18.13 -24.35
C LEU A 43 3.88 16.66 -24.38
N ARG A 44 3.17 16.23 -25.43
CA ARG A 44 2.86 14.82 -25.69
C ARG A 44 4.10 14.01 -26.06
N ARG A 45 5.03 14.59 -26.80
CA ARG A 45 6.29 13.94 -27.19
C ARG A 45 7.24 13.75 -26.00
N ASP A 46 7.31 14.71 -25.07
CA ASP A 46 8.14 14.58 -23.87
C ASP A 46 7.52 13.67 -22.81
N GLY A 47 6.24 13.26 -22.96
CA GLY A 47 5.54 12.25 -22.15
C GLY A 47 5.47 12.55 -20.63
N PHE A 48 6.46 13.25 -20.11
CA PHE A 48 6.72 13.40 -18.68
C PHE A 48 5.52 13.95 -17.86
N ILE A 49 4.89 15.04 -18.33
CA ILE A 49 3.75 15.64 -17.60
C ILE A 49 2.51 14.74 -17.69
N TYR A 50 2.32 14.11 -18.85
CA TYR A 50 1.24 13.15 -19.06
C TYR A 50 1.41 11.93 -18.15
N ASP A 51 2.62 11.37 -18.09
CA ASP A 51 2.94 10.23 -17.23
C ASP A 51 2.80 10.58 -15.74
N LEU A 52 3.25 11.78 -15.35
CA LEU A 52 3.10 12.27 -13.98
C LEU A 52 1.63 12.44 -13.59
N LEU A 53 0.81 13.03 -14.49
CA LEU A 53 -0.61 13.20 -14.27
C LEU A 53 -1.33 11.86 -14.18
N ASN A 54 -1.02 10.93 -15.08
CA ASN A 54 -1.61 9.59 -15.06
C ASN A 54 -1.21 8.82 -13.79
N SER A 55 0.05 8.92 -13.38
CA SER A 55 0.52 8.31 -12.13
C SER A 55 -0.23 8.88 -10.92
N TYR A 56 -0.42 10.20 -10.88
CA TYR A 56 -1.18 10.87 -9.82
C TYR A 56 -2.66 10.44 -9.81
N LEU A 57 -3.31 10.42 -10.98
CA LEU A 57 -4.70 10.01 -11.08
C LEU A 57 -4.87 8.54 -10.66
N LYS A 58 -3.98 7.66 -11.11
CA LYS A 58 -4.00 6.25 -10.73
C LYS A 58 -3.79 6.05 -9.22
N GLU A 59 -2.92 6.85 -8.60
CA GLU A 59 -2.74 6.83 -7.14
C GLU A 59 -4.03 7.27 -6.41
N LYS A 60 -4.71 8.31 -6.91
CA LYS A 60 -6.00 8.76 -6.35
C LYS A 60 -7.10 7.72 -6.52
N GLU A 61 -7.19 7.08 -7.68
CA GLU A 61 -8.13 5.99 -7.94
C GLU A 61 -7.88 4.80 -6.99
N LEU A 62 -6.62 4.48 -6.72
CA LEU A 62 -6.25 3.40 -5.81
C LEU A 62 -6.60 3.75 -4.35
N ILE A 63 -6.43 5.02 -3.92
CA ILE A 63 -6.88 5.48 -2.60
C ILE A 63 -8.41 5.34 -2.47
N GLU A 64 -9.16 5.83 -3.46
CA GLU A 64 -10.62 5.71 -3.53
C GLU A 64 -11.07 4.24 -3.50
N TYR A 65 -10.42 3.39 -4.27
CA TYR A 65 -10.69 1.97 -4.28
C TYR A 65 -10.44 1.34 -2.91
N THR A 66 -9.28 1.65 -2.30
CA THR A 66 -8.90 1.15 -0.97
C THR A 66 -9.91 1.59 0.08
N HIS A 67 -10.34 2.85 0.06
CA HIS A 67 -11.37 3.35 0.97
C HIS A 67 -12.69 2.57 0.82
N ARG A 68 -13.19 2.40 -0.41
CA ARG A 68 -14.42 1.62 -0.65
C ARG A 68 -14.31 0.16 -0.22
N LEU A 69 -13.14 -0.45 -0.41
CA LEU A 69 -12.88 -1.84 -0.07
C LEU A 69 -12.83 -2.06 1.45
N THR A 70 -12.18 -1.14 2.17
CA THR A 70 -11.79 -1.34 3.58
C THR A 70 -12.69 -0.59 4.56
N ASN A 71 -13.37 0.45 4.10
CA ASN A 71 -14.07 1.44 4.93
C ASN A 71 -13.17 2.15 5.97
N LEU A 72 -11.84 2.07 5.80
CA LEU A 72 -10.88 2.90 6.54
C LEU A 72 -10.95 4.34 6.03
N ASP A 73 -10.53 5.31 6.83
CA ASP A 73 -10.50 6.69 6.36
C ASP A 73 -9.47 6.91 5.24
N TYR A 74 -9.61 8.01 4.49
CA TYR A 74 -8.73 8.31 3.35
C TYR A 74 -7.26 8.47 3.77
N ASP A 75 -7.04 9.02 4.94
CA ASP A 75 -5.70 9.26 5.48
C ASP A 75 -5.01 7.92 5.82
N ASP A 76 -5.75 6.91 6.29
CA ASP A 76 -5.23 5.56 6.55
C ASP A 76 -5.00 4.79 5.23
N CYS A 77 -5.91 4.96 4.25
CA CYS A 77 -5.73 4.38 2.92
C CYS A 77 -4.47 4.94 2.22
N GLU A 78 -4.28 6.27 2.23
CA GLU A 78 -3.08 6.92 1.71
C GLU A 78 -1.82 6.44 2.45
N PHE A 79 -1.91 6.25 3.77
CA PHE A 79 -0.82 5.74 4.59
C PHE A 79 -0.42 4.31 4.19
N ILE A 80 -1.40 3.40 3.99
CA ILE A 80 -1.13 2.03 3.50
C ILE A 80 -0.35 2.08 2.19
N LEU A 81 -0.82 2.84 1.20
CA LEU A 81 -0.21 2.90 -0.12
C LEU A 81 1.20 3.49 -0.08
N ASN A 82 1.41 4.54 0.72
CA ASN A 82 2.72 5.14 0.91
C ASN A 82 3.71 4.20 1.59
N GLU A 83 3.27 3.47 2.63
CA GLU A 83 4.12 2.48 3.30
C GLU A 83 4.43 1.30 2.39
N CYS A 84 3.48 0.84 1.60
CA CYS A 84 3.72 -0.21 0.59
C CYS A 84 4.77 0.24 -0.45
N LYS A 85 4.67 1.48 -0.92
CA LYS A 85 5.62 2.07 -1.86
C LYS A 85 7.03 2.20 -1.26
N ILE A 86 7.14 2.68 -0.01
CA ILE A 86 8.42 2.80 0.70
C ILE A 86 9.08 1.44 0.87
N ASN A 87 8.31 0.41 1.16
CA ASN A 87 8.81 -0.95 1.41
C ASN A 87 8.85 -1.83 0.15
N ASN A 88 8.48 -1.29 -1.03
CA ASN A 88 8.43 -2.01 -2.31
C ASN A 88 7.56 -3.27 -2.26
N ILE A 89 6.36 -3.16 -1.70
CA ILE A 89 5.38 -4.25 -1.59
C ILE A 89 4.16 -3.92 -2.44
N ASP A 90 3.58 -4.92 -3.12
CA ASP A 90 2.27 -4.79 -3.76
C ASP A 90 1.20 -4.52 -2.68
N PRO A 91 0.48 -3.37 -2.72
CA PRO A 91 -0.50 -3.03 -1.70
C PRO A 91 -1.64 -4.05 -1.60
N PHE A 92 -1.95 -4.77 -2.67
CA PHE A 92 -2.99 -5.80 -2.64
C PHE A 92 -2.62 -6.98 -1.74
N ILE A 93 -1.32 -7.30 -1.60
CA ILE A 93 -0.84 -8.30 -0.63
C ILE A 93 -1.15 -7.84 0.80
N VAL A 94 -0.83 -6.58 1.12
CA VAL A 94 -1.10 -6.01 2.46
C VAL A 94 -2.61 -5.98 2.74
N LEU A 95 -3.42 -5.54 1.77
CA LEU A 95 -4.87 -5.55 1.89
C LEU A 95 -5.42 -6.97 2.08
N GLY A 96 -4.87 -7.97 1.39
CA GLY A 96 -5.21 -9.37 1.57
C GLY A 96 -4.89 -9.89 2.97
N VAL A 97 -3.75 -9.51 3.54
CA VAL A 97 -3.39 -9.84 4.95
C VAL A 97 -4.39 -9.21 5.91
N ILE A 98 -4.62 -7.89 5.82
CA ILE A 98 -5.54 -7.18 6.73
C ILE A 98 -6.95 -7.74 6.63
N LYS A 99 -7.42 -8.06 5.41
CA LYS A 99 -8.71 -8.75 5.23
C LYS A 99 -8.76 -10.08 5.97
N ARG A 100 -7.71 -10.87 5.87
CA ARG A 100 -7.64 -12.21 6.49
C ARG A 100 -7.55 -12.14 8.00
N GLU A 101 -6.84 -11.14 8.54
CA GLU A 101 -6.58 -10.97 9.96
C GLU A 101 -7.75 -10.36 10.72
N SER A 102 -8.27 -9.24 10.27
CA SER A 102 -9.22 -8.42 11.03
C SER A 102 -10.50 -8.08 10.29
N ASP A 103 -10.63 -8.46 9.03
CA ASP A 103 -11.70 -7.96 8.14
C ASP A 103 -11.74 -6.42 8.10
N PHE A 104 -10.56 -5.80 8.10
CA PHE A 104 -10.36 -4.34 8.17
C PHE A 104 -10.84 -3.66 9.46
N ASN A 105 -11.07 -4.42 10.53
CA ASN A 105 -11.48 -3.86 11.82
C ASN A 105 -10.25 -3.45 12.66
N PRO A 106 -10.01 -2.15 12.90
CA PRO A 106 -8.87 -1.68 13.70
C PRO A 106 -8.97 -2.08 15.18
N ASN A 107 -10.16 -2.41 15.67
CA ASN A 107 -10.40 -2.81 17.05
C ASN A 107 -10.49 -4.34 17.22
N ALA A 108 -10.09 -5.11 16.20
CA ALA A 108 -10.09 -6.55 16.29
C ALA A 108 -9.12 -7.04 17.38
N GLN A 109 -9.57 -8.02 18.17
CA GLN A 109 -8.77 -8.68 19.19
C GLN A 109 -8.94 -10.19 19.06
N GLY A 110 -7.83 -10.90 18.87
CA GLY A 110 -7.79 -12.34 18.80
C GLY A 110 -7.75 -13.01 20.16
N ALA A 111 -8.03 -14.31 20.19
CA ALA A 111 -8.12 -15.10 21.44
C ALA A 111 -6.77 -15.30 22.13
N ALA A 112 -5.65 -15.23 21.39
CA ALA A 112 -4.30 -15.34 21.94
C ALA A 112 -3.66 -13.97 22.23
N GLY A 113 -4.43 -12.87 22.10
CA GLY A 113 -3.98 -11.51 22.40
C GLY A 113 -3.50 -10.73 21.19
N GLU A 114 -3.79 -11.21 19.99
CA GLU A 114 -3.57 -10.48 18.73
C GLU A 114 -4.41 -9.21 18.69
N ARG A 115 -3.89 -8.13 18.13
CA ARG A 115 -4.56 -6.82 18.15
C ARG A 115 -4.49 -6.08 16.81
N GLY A 116 -5.59 -5.39 16.49
CA GLY A 116 -5.71 -4.41 15.44
C GLY A 116 -5.74 -4.99 14.03
N LEU A 117 -5.49 -4.17 13.03
CA LEU A 117 -5.66 -4.49 11.62
C LEU A 117 -4.84 -5.71 11.16
N GLY A 118 -3.59 -5.80 11.55
CA GLY A 118 -2.69 -6.91 11.20
C GLY A 118 -2.66 -8.05 12.21
N GLN A 119 -3.50 -8.02 13.26
CA GLN A 119 -3.55 -9.01 14.34
C GLN A 119 -2.16 -9.34 14.89
N LEU A 120 -1.44 -8.28 15.28
CA LEU A 120 -0.08 -8.41 15.77
C LEU A 120 -0.06 -8.86 17.23
N MET A 121 0.77 -9.86 17.52
CA MET A 121 1.11 -10.27 18.87
C MET A 121 2.31 -9.46 19.40
N GLU A 122 2.42 -9.34 20.73
CA GLU A 122 3.50 -8.61 21.38
C GLU A 122 4.90 -9.09 20.96
N ASN A 123 5.10 -10.41 20.84
CA ASN A 123 6.39 -11.01 20.46
C ASN A 123 6.83 -10.64 19.03
N THR A 124 5.90 -10.19 18.18
CA THR A 124 6.19 -9.66 16.84
C THR A 124 6.22 -8.14 16.85
N ALA A 125 5.20 -7.50 17.45
CA ALA A 125 5.05 -6.06 17.40
C ALA A 125 6.15 -5.30 18.15
N ARG A 126 6.59 -5.80 19.32
CA ARG A 126 7.64 -5.16 20.14
C ARG A 126 8.97 -5.06 19.39
N PRO A 127 9.58 -6.14 18.88
CA PRO A 127 10.84 -6.03 18.15
C PRO A 127 10.74 -5.15 16.90
N VAL A 128 9.62 -5.21 16.18
CA VAL A 128 9.42 -4.35 14.99
C VAL A 128 9.35 -2.88 15.40
N ALA A 129 8.61 -2.54 16.46
CA ALA A 129 8.52 -1.18 16.96
C ALA A 129 9.88 -0.64 17.42
N GLU A 130 10.62 -1.43 18.19
CA GLU A 130 11.94 -1.06 18.71
C GLU A 130 12.95 -0.87 17.56
N ASN A 131 12.94 -1.71 16.53
CA ASN A 131 13.77 -1.57 15.34
C ASN A 131 13.44 -0.29 14.53
N LEU A 132 12.19 0.16 14.59
CA LEU A 132 11.77 1.43 14.00
C LEU A 132 12.07 2.65 14.91
N GLY A 133 12.65 2.44 16.09
CA GLY A 133 12.93 3.49 17.06
C GLY A 133 11.71 3.95 17.86
N TYR A 134 10.64 3.17 17.87
CA TYR A 134 9.44 3.46 18.65
C TYR A 134 9.53 2.82 20.04
N VAL A 135 8.96 3.50 21.03
CA VAL A 135 8.64 2.85 22.31
C VAL A 135 7.41 1.98 22.09
N TYR A 136 7.56 0.69 22.35
CA TYR A 136 6.44 -0.25 22.21
C TYR A 136 5.36 0.04 23.26
N ASP A 137 4.12 0.11 22.77
CA ASP A 137 2.92 0.26 23.61
C ASP A 137 1.84 -0.68 23.06
N PRO A 138 1.42 -1.71 23.85
CA PRO A 138 0.45 -2.69 23.39
C PRO A 138 -0.94 -2.09 23.10
N ASP A 139 -1.32 -0.99 23.74
CA ASP A 139 -2.61 -0.37 23.53
C ASP A 139 -2.63 0.44 22.22
N LYS A 140 -1.47 0.91 21.74
CA LYS A 140 -1.33 1.53 20.43
C LYS A 140 -1.53 0.56 19.27
N LEU A 141 -1.57 -0.75 19.51
CA LEU A 141 -1.92 -1.71 18.45
C LEU A 141 -3.37 -1.57 17.97
N PHE A 142 -4.22 -0.81 18.65
CA PHE A 142 -5.54 -0.41 18.16
C PHE A 142 -5.54 0.94 17.40
N ASP A 143 -4.41 1.67 17.41
CA ASP A 143 -4.22 2.81 16.50
C ASP A 143 -3.91 2.28 15.10
N SER A 144 -4.74 2.65 14.11
CA SER A 144 -4.63 2.15 12.75
C SER A 144 -3.25 2.36 12.17
N ARG A 145 -2.68 3.57 12.28
CA ARG A 145 -1.40 3.90 11.65
C ARG A 145 -0.21 3.23 12.33
N TYR A 146 -0.25 3.14 13.65
CA TYR A 146 0.77 2.41 14.39
C TYR A 146 0.75 0.92 14.01
N ASN A 147 -0.42 0.29 14.00
CA ASN A 147 -0.59 -1.10 13.63
C ASN A 147 -0.17 -1.36 12.17
N LEU A 148 -0.67 -0.54 11.22
CA LEU A 148 -0.31 -0.62 9.80
C LEU A 148 1.20 -0.49 9.58
N LYS A 149 1.85 0.47 10.25
CA LYS A 149 3.30 0.64 10.16
C LYS A 149 4.04 -0.64 10.55
N LEU A 150 3.70 -1.23 11.69
CA LEU A 150 4.34 -2.46 12.16
C LEU A 150 4.00 -3.65 11.24
N THR A 151 2.75 -3.78 10.83
CA THR A 151 2.26 -4.85 9.95
C THR A 151 2.99 -4.84 8.61
N ILE A 152 3.03 -3.70 7.93
CA ILE A 152 3.68 -3.57 6.62
C ILE A 152 5.19 -3.79 6.74
N THR A 153 5.82 -3.27 7.80
CA THR A 153 7.25 -3.52 8.08
C THR A 153 7.53 -5.00 8.28
N GLN A 154 6.68 -5.72 9.05
CA GLN A 154 6.83 -7.15 9.26
C GLN A 154 6.65 -7.95 7.97
N ILE A 155 5.65 -7.62 7.15
CA ILE A 155 5.44 -8.26 5.84
C ILE A 155 6.67 -8.05 4.95
N ALA A 156 7.18 -6.80 4.87
CA ALA A 156 8.37 -6.46 4.10
C ALA A 156 9.60 -7.29 4.54
N TYR A 157 9.81 -7.35 5.84
CA TYR A 157 10.89 -8.15 6.43
C TYR A 157 10.80 -9.61 6.00
N LEU A 158 9.61 -10.23 6.09
CA LEU A 158 9.43 -11.63 5.74
C LEU A 158 9.57 -11.89 4.23
N ILE A 159 9.06 -10.99 3.39
CA ILE A 159 9.23 -11.09 1.93
C ILE A 159 10.72 -11.06 1.57
N ASN A 160 11.49 -10.14 2.15
CA ASN A 160 12.92 -10.06 1.94
C ASN A 160 13.68 -11.27 2.50
N LEU A 161 13.28 -11.74 3.69
CA LEU A 161 13.91 -12.89 4.35
C LEU A 161 13.78 -14.19 3.51
N TYR A 162 12.69 -14.33 2.79
CA TYR A 162 12.39 -15.51 1.96
C TYR A 162 12.51 -15.23 0.45
N ASP A 163 13.42 -14.33 0.05
CA ASP A 163 13.79 -14.08 -1.36
C ASP A 163 12.59 -13.84 -2.29
N ASN A 164 11.57 -13.13 -1.80
CA ASN A 164 10.30 -12.85 -2.47
C ASN A 164 9.38 -14.07 -2.67
N ASP A 165 9.61 -15.18 -1.98
CA ASP A 165 8.62 -16.24 -1.91
C ASP A 165 7.44 -15.81 -1.01
N LEU A 166 6.37 -15.37 -1.66
CA LEU A 166 5.19 -14.86 -0.96
C LEU A 166 4.50 -15.93 -0.11
N HIS A 167 4.51 -17.19 -0.53
CA HIS A 167 3.90 -18.26 0.27
C HIS A 167 4.70 -18.56 1.53
N MET A 168 6.02 -18.55 1.45
CA MET A 168 6.89 -18.66 2.64
C MET A 168 6.68 -17.47 3.58
N ALA A 169 6.73 -16.23 3.05
CA ALA A 169 6.56 -15.02 3.84
C ALA A 169 5.20 -14.97 4.55
N LEU A 170 4.10 -15.24 3.83
CA LEU A 170 2.75 -15.21 4.38
C LEU A 170 2.50 -16.37 5.37
N THR A 171 3.04 -17.55 5.12
CA THR A 171 2.94 -18.69 6.05
C THR A 171 3.73 -18.39 7.33
N ALA A 172 4.91 -17.75 7.21
CA ALA A 172 5.71 -17.30 8.36
C ALA A 172 5.03 -16.14 9.11
N TYR A 173 4.31 -15.25 8.42
CA TYR A 173 3.52 -14.19 9.07
C TYR A 173 2.50 -14.80 10.04
N ASN A 174 1.77 -15.81 9.59
CA ASN A 174 0.72 -16.46 10.38
C ASN A 174 1.24 -17.40 11.46
N ARG A 175 2.31 -18.17 11.17
CA ARG A 175 2.80 -19.25 12.06
C ARG A 175 4.07 -18.92 12.82
N GLY A 176 4.68 -17.78 12.51
CA GLY A 176 6.06 -17.50 12.90
C GLY A 176 7.07 -18.28 12.01
N GLN A 177 8.34 -17.87 12.07
CA GLN A 177 9.40 -18.49 11.26
C GLN A 177 9.62 -19.97 11.63
N GLN A 178 9.56 -20.29 12.93
CA GLN A 178 9.68 -21.68 13.37
C GLN A 178 8.48 -22.53 12.91
N GLY A 179 7.26 -21.96 13.00
CA GLY A 179 6.04 -22.63 12.54
C GLY A 179 6.00 -22.87 11.03
N LEU A 180 6.65 -22.03 10.22
CA LEU A 180 6.87 -22.28 8.79
C LEU A 180 7.75 -23.52 8.57
N ILE A 181 8.88 -23.61 9.28
CA ILE A 181 9.79 -24.76 9.16
C ILE A 181 9.05 -26.05 9.48
N GLU A 182 8.34 -26.09 10.62
CA GLU A 182 7.58 -27.26 11.03
C GLU A 182 6.44 -27.60 10.06
N TYR A 183 5.84 -26.57 9.44
CA TYR A 183 4.81 -26.77 8.41
C TYR A 183 5.37 -27.42 7.16
N MET A 184 6.52 -26.95 6.67
CA MET A 184 7.19 -27.48 5.49
C MET A 184 7.70 -28.92 5.71
N GLU A 185 8.23 -29.21 6.90
CA GLU A 185 8.68 -30.57 7.25
C GLU A 185 7.55 -31.60 7.27
N LYS A 186 6.34 -31.17 7.66
CA LYS A 186 5.15 -32.03 7.71
C LYS A 186 4.44 -32.19 6.37
N SER A 187 4.74 -31.32 5.39
CA SER A 187 4.14 -31.43 4.05
C SER A 187 4.69 -32.65 3.31
N GLU A 188 3.83 -33.41 2.64
CA GLU A 188 4.21 -34.67 1.93
C GLU A 188 5.31 -34.47 0.90
N ASN A 189 5.57 -33.25 0.44
CA ASN A 189 6.59 -32.90 -0.55
C ASN A 189 7.80 -32.14 0.05
N ASN A 190 7.94 -32.01 1.36
CA ASN A 190 9.05 -31.32 2.09
C ASN A 190 9.43 -29.93 1.55
N SER A 191 8.66 -29.31 0.66
CA SER A 191 9.06 -28.10 -0.05
C SER A 191 7.91 -27.11 -0.30
N SER A 192 6.65 -27.44 0.05
CA SER A 192 5.55 -26.51 -0.21
C SER A 192 5.27 -25.63 1.01
N ALA A 193 5.49 -24.34 0.86
CA ALA A 193 5.12 -23.33 1.84
C ALA A 193 3.67 -22.84 1.68
N VAL A 194 2.91 -23.41 0.74
CA VAL A 194 1.52 -23.01 0.46
C VAL A 194 0.61 -23.52 1.56
N SER A 195 0.29 -22.67 2.52
CA SER A 195 -0.70 -22.92 3.57
C SER A 195 -2.07 -22.38 3.17
N ASP A 196 -3.14 -22.85 3.84
CA ASP A 196 -4.49 -22.30 3.66
C ASP A 196 -4.51 -20.77 3.90
N TYR A 197 -3.70 -20.29 4.83
CA TYR A 197 -3.56 -18.87 5.11
C TYR A 197 -2.96 -18.13 3.91
N SER A 198 -1.78 -18.56 3.45
CA SER A 198 -1.11 -17.89 2.33
C SER A 198 -1.90 -17.96 1.04
N ALA A 199 -2.54 -19.10 0.76
CA ALA A 199 -3.43 -19.26 -0.40
C ALA A 199 -4.62 -18.31 -0.34
N LYS A 200 -5.23 -18.13 0.86
CA LYS A 200 -6.38 -17.24 1.03
C LYS A 200 -6.01 -15.76 0.90
N VAL A 201 -4.86 -15.36 1.46
CA VAL A 201 -4.33 -13.99 1.29
C VAL A 201 -4.07 -13.69 -0.19
N MET A 202 -3.41 -14.62 -0.90
CA MET A 202 -3.15 -14.46 -2.34
C MET A 202 -4.44 -14.42 -3.16
N GLN A 203 -5.45 -15.18 -2.78
CA GLN A 203 -6.77 -15.11 -3.42
C GLN A 203 -7.37 -13.71 -3.27
N PHE A 204 -7.38 -13.13 -2.05
CA PHE A 204 -7.87 -11.78 -1.82
C PHE A 204 -7.06 -10.74 -2.61
N ALA A 205 -5.74 -10.85 -2.58
CA ALA A 205 -4.86 -9.92 -3.30
C ALA A 205 -5.14 -9.90 -4.81
N ASN A 206 -5.31 -11.08 -5.42
CA ASN A 206 -5.63 -11.20 -6.85
C ASN A 206 -7.03 -10.66 -7.15
N GLU A 207 -8.05 -11.01 -6.35
CA GLU A 207 -9.42 -10.51 -6.50
C GLU A 207 -9.46 -8.96 -6.44
N TYR A 208 -8.76 -8.35 -5.48
CA TYR A 208 -8.72 -6.90 -5.35
C TYR A 208 -8.01 -6.22 -6.51
N LYS A 209 -6.94 -6.84 -7.00
CA LYS A 209 -6.20 -6.36 -8.16
C LYS A 209 -7.01 -6.41 -9.45
N GLU A 210 -7.74 -7.50 -9.67
CA GLU A 210 -8.64 -7.67 -10.81
C GLU A 210 -9.82 -6.69 -10.76
N ASN A 211 -10.40 -6.45 -9.59
CA ASN A 211 -11.51 -5.52 -9.40
C ASN A 211 -11.10 -4.04 -9.48
N PHE A 212 -9.81 -3.73 -9.34
CA PHE A 212 -9.29 -2.38 -9.50
C PHE A 212 -9.08 -1.99 -10.97
N HIS A 213 -8.89 -2.95 -11.87
CA HIS A 213 -8.70 -2.76 -13.33
C HIS A 213 -10.00 -2.94 -14.08
#